data_32371c0cb218e8bb74fc9f696e9131ca
#
_entry.id   32371c0cb218e8bb74fc9f696e9131ca
#
_cell.length_a   1.000
_cell.length_b   1.000
_cell.length_c   1.000
_cell.angle_alpha   90.00
_cell.angle_beta   90.00
_cell.angle_gamma   90.00
#
_symmetry.space_group_name_H-M   'P 1'
#
loop_
_entity.id
_entity.type
_entity.pdbx_description
1 polymer ?
#
loop_
_entity_poly.entity_id
_entity_poly.type
_entity_poly.pdbx_seq_one_letter_code
_entity_poly.pdbx_strand_id
1 'polypeptide(L)'
;AAIVNQVSLQGTSYGPYSRAMVKICMEESFHQRQGFEIMVQLTKGTEEQKQMAQDALNRWWWPSIMMFGPHDSESAHSNQSLKWKIKRESNDELRQRYINKTIEQGHHLGLTFPDPDLKFNEETKNYDYSPIDWDEFWNVVKGNGPGNKLRINHHIKAHEDGKWVREAAKAYSKKINLSKKSA
;
A
#
# COMPACT_ATOMS: atom_id res chain seq x y z
N ALA A 1 4.93 1.16 3.56
CA ALA A 1 4.71 -0.21 4.07
C ALA A 1 5.56 -1.24 3.31
N ALA A 2 5.50 -1.31 1.96
CA ALA A 2 6.12 -2.37 1.16
C ALA A 2 7.61 -2.58 1.46
N ILE A 3 8.44 -1.54 1.42
CA ILE A 3 9.88 -1.65 1.68
C ILE A 3 10.20 -2.20 3.09
N VAL A 4 9.40 -1.87 4.10
CA VAL A 4 9.62 -2.35 5.48
C VAL A 4 9.44 -3.87 5.55
N ASN A 5 8.42 -4.41 4.88
CA ASN A 5 8.21 -5.85 4.76
C ASN A 5 9.33 -6.53 3.95
N GLN A 6 9.72 -5.96 2.85
CA GLN A 6 10.58 -6.62 1.86
C GLN A 6 12.04 -6.65 2.26
N VAL A 7 12.55 -5.62 2.94
CA VAL A 7 13.93 -5.60 3.45
C VAL A 7 14.18 -6.75 4.41
N SER A 8 13.23 -7.07 5.27
CA SER A 8 13.30 -8.22 6.18
C SER A 8 13.44 -9.55 5.43
N LEU A 9 12.89 -9.64 4.21
CA LEU A 9 12.91 -10.84 3.38
C LEU A 9 14.19 -11.03 2.56
N GLN A 10 15.07 -10.03 2.48
CA GLN A 10 16.38 -10.21 1.86
C GLN A 10 17.21 -11.29 2.54
N GLY A 11 17.07 -11.42 3.86
CA GLY A 11 17.73 -12.43 4.66
C GLY A 11 17.00 -13.78 4.76
N THR A 12 15.98 -14.03 3.93
CA THR A 12 15.22 -15.30 3.96
C THR A 12 16.12 -16.51 3.74
N SER A 13 15.78 -17.64 4.36
CA SER A 13 16.47 -18.93 4.16
C SER A 13 16.24 -19.52 2.75
N TYR A 14 15.23 -19.05 2.02
CA TYR A 14 14.97 -19.49 0.66
C TYR A 14 15.78 -18.67 -0.35
N GLY A 15 16.92 -19.20 -0.78
CA GLY A 15 17.92 -18.50 -1.59
C GLY A 15 17.41 -17.84 -2.88
N PRO A 16 16.55 -18.49 -3.72
CA PRO A 16 16.00 -17.84 -4.91
C PRO A 16 15.24 -16.56 -4.59
N TYR A 17 14.45 -16.57 -3.52
CA TYR A 17 13.67 -15.41 -3.06
C TYR A 17 14.57 -14.31 -2.49
N SER A 18 15.58 -14.68 -1.68
CA SER A 18 16.57 -13.74 -1.16
C SER A 18 17.25 -12.94 -2.29
N ARG A 19 17.68 -13.63 -3.35
CA ARG A 19 18.30 -12.98 -4.51
C ARG A 19 17.35 -12.04 -5.25
N ALA A 20 16.08 -12.44 -5.43
CA ALA A 20 15.07 -11.59 -6.04
C ALA A 20 14.78 -10.33 -5.19
N MET A 21 14.76 -10.48 -3.87
CA MET A 21 14.51 -9.37 -2.95
C MET A 21 15.55 -8.26 -3.03
N VAL A 22 16.79 -8.54 -3.39
CA VAL A 22 17.82 -7.50 -3.58
C VAL A 22 17.34 -6.47 -4.60
N LYS A 23 16.92 -6.93 -5.78
CA LYS A 23 16.43 -6.03 -6.85
C LYS A 23 15.10 -5.37 -6.47
N ILE A 24 14.16 -6.12 -5.93
CA ILE A 24 12.85 -5.61 -5.50
C ILE A 24 13.02 -4.52 -4.44
N CYS A 25 13.89 -4.70 -3.45
CA CYS A 25 14.13 -3.68 -2.43
C CYS A 25 14.80 -2.42 -2.98
N MET A 26 15.62 -2.53 -4.02
CA MET A 26 16.15 -1.34 -4.71
C MET A 26 15.01 -0.54 -5.36
N GLU A 27 14.11 -1.20 -6.08
CA GLU A 27 12.94 -0.56 -6.71
C GLU A 27 12.00 0.05 -5.66
N GLU A 28 11.70 -0.66 -4.59
CA GLU A 28 10.84 -0.17 -3.50
C GLU A 28 11.46 0.99 -2.71
N SER A 29 12.77 1.03 -2.59
CA SER A 29 13.48 2.17 -2.00
C SER A 29 13.29 3.43 -2.84
N PHE A 30 13.31 3.28 -4.16
CA PHE A 30 13.02 4.37 -5.10
C PHE A 30 11.56 4.83 -4.97
N HIS A 31 10.59 3.91 -4.95
CA HIS A 31 9.17 4.24 -4.75
C HIS A 31 8.91 4.94 -3.42
N GLN A 32 9.53 4.47 -2.33
CA GLN A 32 9.43 5.12 -1.03
C GLN A 32 9.95 6.56 -1.07
N ARG A 33 11.11 6.76 -1.68
CA ARG A 33 11.71 8.10 -1.82
C ARG A 33 10.82 9.02 -2.64
N GLN A 34 10.36 8.57 -3.80
CA GLN A 34 9.47 9.32 -4.66
C GLN A 34 8.16 9.70 -3.95
N GLY A 35 7.53 8.74 -3.26
CA GLY A 35 6.33 9.01 -2.47
C GLY A 35 6.55 10.04 -1.38
N PHE A 36 7.68 9.98 -0.67
CA PHE A 36 8.01 10.96 0.35
C PHE A 36 8.28 12.36 -0.25
N GLU A 37 9.00 12.44 -1.36
CA GLU A 37 9.25 13.71 -2.07
C GLU A 37 7.94 14.37 -2.54
N ILE A 38 6.98 13.59 -3.04
CA ILE A 38 5.63 14.09 -3.39
C ILE A 38 4.93 14.66 -2.15
N MET A 39 4.95 13.94 -1.03
CA MET A 39 4.34 14.44 0.23
C MET A 39 5.00 15.73 0.70
N VAL A 40 6.33 15.84 0.61
CA VAL A 40 7.07 17.08 0.92
C VAL A 40 6.62 18.24 0.02
N GLN A 41 6.45 18.01 -1.28
CA GLN A 41 6.00 19.03 -2.21
C GLN A 41 4.57 19.49 -1.91
N LEU A 42 3.65 18.54 -1.66
CA LEU A 42 2.26 18.85 -1.33
C LEU A 42 2.15 19.66 -0.03
N THR A 43 2.87 19.24 1.02
CA THR A 43 2.80 19.90 2.33
C THR A 43 3.47 21.29 2.35
N LYS A 44 4.38 21.57 1.41
CA LYS A 44 4.98 22.90 1.20
C LYS A 44 4.22 23.78 0.19
N GLY A 45 3.20 23.24 -0.43
CA GLY A 45 2.42 23.92 -1.46
C GLY A 45 1.28 24.78 -0.92
N THR A 46 0.20 24.89 -1.70
CA THR A 46 -1.01 25.62 -1.31
C THR A 46 -1.78 24.89 -0.21
N GLU A 47 -2.75 25.56 0.43
CA GLU A 47 -3.58 24.91 1.45
C GLU A 47 -4.38 23.71 0.88
N GLU A 48 -4.84 23.80 -0.37
CA GLU A 48 -5.51 22.70 -1.06
C GLU A 48 -4.56 21.51 -1.25
N GLN A 49 -3.29 21.76 -1.58
CA GLN A 49 -2.28 20.71 -1.71
C GLN A 49 -1.95 20.06 -0.37
N LYS A 50 -1.84 20.84 0.71
CA LYS A 50 -1.68 20.30 2.07
C LYS A 50 -2.88 19.44 2.47
N GLN A 51 -4.08 19.90 2.16
CA GLN A 51 -5.30 19.13 2.42
C GLN A 51 -5.31 17.81 1.65
N MET A 52 -4.85 17.79 0.39
CA MET A 52 -4.70 16.55 -0.38
C MET A 52 -3.74 15.55 0.30
N ALA A 53 -2.63 16.02 0.85
CA ALA A 53 -1.68 15.19 1.59
C ALA A 53 -2.31 14.64 2.88
N GLN A 54 -3.06 15.48 3.62
CA GLN A 54 -3.77 15.07 4.83
C GLN A 54 -4.86 14.03 4.51
N ASP A 55 -5.65 14.24 3.46
CA ASP A 55 -6.68 13.29 3.02
C ASP A 55 -6.10 11.95 2.60
N ALA A 56 -4.94 11.96 1.93
CA ALA A 56 -4.23 10.74 1.58
C ALA A 56 -3.78 9.98 2.84
N LEU A 57 -3.21 10.68 3.84
CA LEU A 57 -2.82 10.06 5.10
C LEU A 57 -4.04 9.46 5.83
N ASN A 58 -5.14 10.22 5.95
CA ASN A 58 -6.36 9.77 6.60
C ASN A 58 -6.94 8.50 5.95
N ARG A 59 -6.86 8.41 4.63
CA ARG A 59 -7.39 7.27 3.86
C ARG A 59 -6.51 6.03 3.95
N TRP A 60 -5.19 6.20 3.98
CA TRP A 60 -4.26 5.08 3.81
C TRP A 60 -3.52 4.65 5.07
N TRP A 61 -3.69 5.35 6.19
CA TRP A 61 -3.04 5.01 7.45
C TRP A 61 -3.36 3.58 7.89
N TRP A 62 -4.62 3.29 8.16
CA TRP A 62 -5.06 1.97 8.62
C TRP A 62 -4.80 0.86 7.61
N PRO A 63 -5.14 1.00 6.32
CA PRO A 63 -4.78 -0.01 5.32
C PRO A 63 -3.28 -0.31 5.26
N SER A 64 -2.42 0.68 5.44
CA SER A 64 -0.97 0.48 5.45
C SER A 64 -0.48 -0.31 6.67
N ILE A 65 -1.08 -0.09 7.83
CA ILE A 65 -0.78 -0.84 9.06
C ILE A 65 -1.25 -2.30 8.94
N MET A 66 -2.43 -2.51 8.38
CA MET A 66 -3.02 -3.84 8.17
C MET A 66 -2.18 -4.73 7.23
N MET A 67 -1.37 -4.14 6.35
CA MET A 67 -0.51 -4.90 5.42
C MET A 67 0.53 -5.80 6.12
N PHE A 68 0.83 -5.56 7.39
CA PHE A 68 1.78 -6.38 8.16
C PHE A 68 1.16 -7.68 8.68
N GLY A 69 -0.16 -7.85 8.53
CA GLY A 69 -0.89 -9.04 8.96
C GLY A 69 -1.34 -8.98 10.43
N PRO A 70 -2.04 -10.02 10.92
CA PRO A 70 -2.54 -10.08 12.29
C PRO A 70 -1.42 -10.10 13.32
N HIS A 71 -1.77 -9.93 14.59
CA HIS A 71 -0.82 -10.10 15.70
C HIS A 71 -0.14 -11.46 15.67
N ASP A 72 1.09 -11.53 16.15
CA ASP A 72 1.88 -12.77 16.11
C ASP A 72 1.21 -13.91 16.88
N SER A 73 0.48 -13.61 17.95
CA SER A 73 -0.33 -14.57 18.72
C SER A 73 -1.50 -15.17 17.92
N GLU A 74 -2.00 -14.46 16.92
CA GLU A 74 -3.16 -14.85 16.10
C GLU A 74 -2.75 -15.40 14.72
N SER A 75 -1.48 -15.26 14.39
CA SER A 75 -0.95 -15.69 13.08
C SER A 75 -0.60 -17.17 13.08
N ALA A 76 -1.39 -17.97 12.35
CA ALA A 76 -1.23 -19.42 12.26
C ALA A 76 0.17 -19.88 11.77
N HIS A 77 0.89 -19.04 11.05
CA HIS A 77 2.14 -19.42 10.39
C HIS A 77 3.35 -18.54 10.75
N SER A 78 3.18 -17.51 11.57
CA SER A 78 4.25 -16.56 11.91
C SER A 78 5.42 -17.28 12.60
N ASN A 79 5.15 -18.04 13.65
CA ASN A 79 6.14 -18.79 14.42
C ASN A 79 6.93 -19.79 13.57
N GLN A 80 6.26 -20.49 12.64
CA GLN A 80 6.92 -21.47 11.76
C GLN A 80 7.81 -20.77 10.73
N SER A 81 7.35 -19.66 10.17
CA SER A 81 8.12 -18.85 9.22
C SER A 81 9.36 -18.24 9.85
N LEU A 82 9.29 -17.80 11.11
CA LEU A 82 10.42 -17.31 11.89
C LEU A 82 11.39 -18.45 12.20
N LYS A 83 10.88 -19.60 12.67
CA LYS A 83 11.69 -20.80 12.96
C LYS A 83 12.49 -21.27 11.74
N TRP A 84 11.90 -21.25 10.58
CA TRP A 84 12.56 -21.63 9.32
C TRP A 84 13.39 -20.49 8.72
N LYS A 85 13.41 -19.34 9.35
CA LYS A 85 14.10 -18.13 8.87
C LYS A 85 13.63 -17.68 7.47
N ILE A 86 12.40 -18.00 7.11
CA ILE A 86 11.73 -17.44 5.92
C ILE A 86 11.46 -15.97 6.16
N LYS A 87 10.93 -15.63 7.34
CA LYS A 87 10.88 -14.25 7.87
C LYS A 87 11.99 -14.08 8.93
N ARG A 88 12.51 -12.87 9.04
CA ARG A 88 13.51 -12.51 10.06
C ARG A 88 12.90 -11.74 11.22
N GLU A 89 11.79 -11.10 10.97
CA GLU A 89 11.06 -10.28 11.94
C GLU A 89 9.59 -10.68 11.92
N SER A 90 8.95 -10.53 13.06
CA SER A 90 7.53 -10.84 13.22
C SER A 90 6.62 -9.78 12.58
N ASN A 91 5.32 -10.06 12.52
CA ASN A 91 4.35 -9.08 12.03
C ASN A 91 4.31 -7.84 12.92
N ASP A 92 4.35 -8.05 14.24
CA ASP A 92 4.28 -6.97 15.22
C ASP A 92 5.54 -6.09 15.20
N GLU A 93 6.73 -6.69 15.07
CA GLU A 93 7.99 -5.95 14.93
C GLU A 93 8.02 -5.09 13.67
N LEU A 94 7.62 -5.65 12.53
CA LEU A 94 7.57 -4.93 11.26
C LEU A 94 6.54 -3.79 11.27
N ARG A 95 5.38 -4.04 11.87
CA ARG A 95 4.32 -3.04 12.03
C ARG A 95 4.79 -1.89 12.90
N GLN A 96 5.37 -2.19 14.06
CA GLN A 96 5.86 -1.17 14.98
C GLN A 96 6.95 -0.30 14.34
N ARG A 97 7.90 -0.93 13.64
CA ARG A 97 8.95 -0.21 12.90
C ARG A 97 8.37 0.72 11.84
N TYR A 98 7.35 0.28 11.12
CA TYR A 98 6.65 1.10 10.14
C TYR A 98 5.96 2.29 10.80
N ILE A 99 5.21 2.06 11.88
CA ILE A 99 4.48 3.08 12.64
C ILE A 99 5.47 4.14 13.13
N ASN A 100 6.50 3.75 13.86
CA ASN A 100 7.49 4.68 14.41
C ASN A 100 8.08 5.59 13.31
N LYS A 101 8.56 4.99 12.22
CA LYS A 101 9.14 5.73 11.11
C LYS A 101 8.16 6.67 10.43
N THR A 102 6.92 6.21 10.21
CA THR A 102 5.92 6.99 9.46
C THR A 102 5.40 8.17 10.28
N ILE A 103 5.24 7.99 11.60
CA ILE A 103 4.81 9.07 12.49
C ILE A 103 5.84 10.19 12.52
N GLU A 104 7.12 9.86 12.69
CA GLU A 104 8.19 10.87 12.65
C GLU A 104 8.19 11.65 11.33
N GLN A 105 8.02 10.96 10.21
CA GLN A 105 7.92 11.58 8.89
C GLN A 105 6.67 12.47 8.76
N GLY A 106 5.51 12.00 9.23
CA GLY A 106 4.25 12.75 9.20
C GLY A 106 4.32 14.00 10.06
N HIS A 107 4.84 13.92 11.26
CA HIS A 107 5.06 15.08 12.14
C HIS A 107 6.01 16.10 11.52
N HIS A 108 7.10 15.64 10.89
CA HIS A 108 8.02 16.51 10.15
C HIS A 108 7.32 17.27 9.01
N LEU A 109 6.32 16.68 8.40
CA LEU A 109 5.49 17.26 7.34
C LEU A 109 4.30 18.09 7.85
N GLY A 110 4.10 18.19 9.18
CA GLY A 110 2.98 18.88 9.79
C GLY A 110 1.63 18.20 9.57
N LEU A 111 1.62 16.88 9.37
CA LEU A 111 0.40 16.08 9.18
C LEU A 111 -0.09 15.52 10.52
N THR A 112 -1.41 15.34 10.63
CA THR A 112 -2.07 14.76 11.78
C THR A 112 -2.54 13.34 11.46
N PHE A 113 -2.23 12.38 12.32
CA PHE A 113 -2.63 10.99 12.12
C PHE A 113 -4.07 10.76 12.59
N PRO A 114 -4.87 9.97 11.85
CA PRO A 114 -6.26 9.65 12.20
C PRO A 114 -6.31 8.50 13.22
N ASP A 115 -5.63 8.67 14.34
CA ASP A 115 -5.52 7.68 15.41
C ASP A 115 -5.58 8.40 16.76
N PRO A 116 -6.68 8.28 17.52
CA PRO A 116 -6.88 9.02 18.77
C PRO A 116 -5.98 8.54 19.91
N ASP A 117 -5.52 7.29 19.87
CA ASP A 117 -4.68 6.70 20.91
C ASP A 117 -3.18 6.83 20.61
N LEU A 118 -2.85 7.48 19.49
CA LEU A 118 -1.47 7.62 19.06
C LEU A 118 -0.67 8.50 20.02
N LYS A 119 0.27 7.90 20.74
CA LYS A 119 1.17 8.60 21.66
C LYS A 119 2.52 7.92 21.73
N PHE A 120 3.56 8.70 21.98
CA PHE A 120 4.89 8.15 22.21
C PHE A 120 4.97 7.58 23.63
N ASN A 121 5.44 6.36 23.74
CA ASN A 121 5.64 5.65 25.00
C ASN A 121 7.13 5.68 25.38
N GLU A 122 7.45 6.42 26.43
CA GLU A 122 8.83 6.61 26.88
C GLU A 122 9.49 5.34 27.41
N GLU A 123 8.72 4.39 27.92
CA GLU A 123 9.23 3.13 28.46
C GLU A 123 9.66 2.18 27.35
N THR A 124 8.78 2.01 26.34
CA THR A 124 9.01 1.09 25.21
C THR A 124 9.80 1.74 24.08
N LYS A 125 9.93 3.08 24.09
CA LYS A 125 10.49 3.89 23.00
C LYS A 125 9.78 3.68 21.66
N ASN A 126 8.50 3.36 21.72
CA ASN A 126 7.63 3.14 20.56
C ASN A 126 6.41 4.04 20.64
N TYR A 127 5.70 4.17 19.51
CA TYR A 127 4.38 4.77 19.51
C TYR A 127 3.32 3.70 19.81
N ASP A 128 2.49 3.97 20.84
CA ASP A 128 1.24 3.25 21.06
C ASP A 128 0.20 3.72 20.03
N TYR A 129 -0.69 2.84 19.59
CA TYR A 129 -1.71 3.10 18.60
C TYR A 129 -3.00 2.34 18.91
N SER A 130 -4.12 2.79 18.35
CA SER A 130 -5.44 2.16 18.55
C SER A 130 -5.47 0.72 18.01
N PRO A 131 -6.30 -0.16 18.58
CA PRO A 131 -6.52 -1.51 18.05
C PRO A 131 -6.94 -1.49 16.58
N ILE A 132 -6.42 -2.42 15.80
CA ILE A 132 -6.72 -2.55 14.37
C ILE A 132 -8.09 -3.19 14.18
N ASP A 133 -8.94 -2.60 13.34
CA ASP A 133 -10.21 -3.19 12.92
C ASP A 133 -9.98 -4.26 11.84
N TRP A 134 -9.90 -5.51 12.27
CA TRP A 134 -9.71 -6.65 11.36
C TRP A 134 -10.97 -7.00 10.57
N ASP A 135 -12.15 -6.61 11.01
CA ASP A 135 -13.38 -6.80 10.23
C ASP A 135 -13.39 -5.88 9.00
N GLU A 136 -12.91 -4.63 9.14
CA GLU A 136 -12.67 -3.75 8.00
C GLU A 136 -11.63 -4.37 7.04
N PHE A 137 -10.52 -4.90 7.57
CA PHE A 137 -9.52 -5.59 6.74
C PHE A 137 -10.15 -6.70 5.90
N TRP A 138 -10.93 -7.58 6.51
CA TRP A 138 -11.58 -8.67 5.78
C TRP A 138 -12.63 -8.19 4.78
N ASN A 139 -13.33 -7.10 5.08
CA ASN A 139 -14.23 -6.45 4.13
C ASN A 139 -13.48 -5.94 2.90
N VAL A 140 -12.33 -5.30 3.09
CA VAL A 140 -11.46 -4.83 2.00
C VAL A 140 -10.94 -6.00 1.17
N VAL A 141 -10.46 -7.06 1.81
CA VAL A 141 -9.97 -8.28 1.13
C VAL A 141 -11.06 -8.94 0.28
N LYS A 142 -12.30 -8.97 0.77
CA LYS A 142 -13.48 -9.48 0.04
C LYS A 142 -13.98 -8.55 -1.07
N GLY A 143 -13.36 -7.41 -1.27
CA GLY A 143 -13.75 -6.44 -2.28
C GLY A 143 -14.87 -5.48 -1.87
N ASN A 144 -15.27 -5.46 -0.60
CA ASN A 144 -16.38 -4.64 -0.07
C ASN A 144 -15.92 -3.32 0.57
N GLY A 145 -14.62 -3.04 0.58
CA GLY A 145 -14.08 -1.79 1.14
C GLY A 145 -14.45 -0.55 0.33
N PRO A 146 -14.51 0.64 0.97
CA PRO A 146 -14.89 1.89 0.30
C PRO A 146 -13.94 2.25 -0.86
N GLY A 147 -12.65 2.00 -0.73
CA GLY A 147 -11.68 2.21 -1.80
C GLY A 147 -11.89 1.29 -3.01
N ASN A 148 -12.36 0.07 -2.79
CA ASN A 148 -12.68 -0.87 -3.87
C ASN A 148 -13.92 -0.43 -4.66
N LYS A 149 -14.97 0.06 -4.00
CA LYS A 149 -16.15 0.62 -4.68
C LYS A 149 -15.78 1.81 -5.55
N LEU A 150 -14.99 2.73 -5.03
CA LEU A 150 -14.52 3.89 -5.79
C LEU A 150 -13.72 3.46 -7.02
N ARG A 151 -12.79 2.53 -6.87
CA ARG A 151 -11.99 1.98 -7.97
C ARG A 151 -12.85 1.29 -9.03
N ILE A 152 -13.80 0.45 -8.62
CA ILE A 152 -14.71 -0.22 -9.53
C ILE A 152 -15.55 0.80 -10.31
N ASN A 153 -16.11 1.80 -9.64
CA ASN A 153 -16.87 2.86 -10.29
C ASN A 153 -16.04 3.65 -11.30
N HIS A 154 -14.76 3.95 -10.98
CA HIS A 154 -13.85 4.59 -11.94
C HIS A 154 -13.58 3.70 -13.15
N HIS A 155 -13.40 2.39 -12.97
CA HIS A 155 -13.21 1.46 -14.09
C HIS A 155 -14.47 1.36 -14.98
N ILE A 156 -15.66 1.29 -14.37
CA ILE A 156 -16.92 1.28 -15.10
C ILE A 156 -17.05 2.57 -15.93
N LYS A 157 -16.84 3.73 -15.30
CA LYS A 157 -16.90 5.03 -15.98
C LYS A 157 -15.88 5.13 -17.12
N ALA A 158 -14.63 4.77 -16.90
CA ALA A 158 -13.60 4.77 -17.92
C ALA A 158 -13.94 3.83 -19.09
N HIS A 159 -14.55 2.69 -18.79
CA HIS A 159 -15.04 1.79 -19.82
C HIS A 159 -16.17 2.40 -20.65
N GLU A 160 -17.12 3.07 -20.02
CA GLU A 160 -18.22 3.78 -20.70
C GLU A 160 -17.69 4.93 -21.54
N ASP A 161 -16.84 5.78 -20.97
CA ASP A 161 -16.22 6.92 -21.66
C ASP A 161 -15.40 6.48 -22.88
N GLY A 162 -14.78 5.29 -22.82
CA GLY A 162 -14.05 4.67 -23.93
C GLY A 162 -14.89 3.94 -24.98
N LYS A 163 -16.24 3.99 -24.91
CA LYS A 163 -17.13 3.27 -25.81
C LYS A 163 -16.89 3.65 -27.28
N TRP A 164 -16.73 4.91 -27.57
CA TRP A 164 -16.49 5.42 -28.94
C TRP A 164 -15.21 4.85 -29.56
N VAL A 165 -14.15 4.66 -28.78
CA VAL A 165 -12.89 4.04 -29.25
C VAL A 165 -13.13 2.60 -29.67
N ARG A 166 -13.87 1.85 -28.83
CA ARG A 166 -14.19 0.44 -29.12
C ARG A 166 -15.10 0.31 -30.37
N GLU A 167 -16.03 1.23 -30.54
CA GLU A 167 -16.90 1.26 -31.74
C GLU A 167 -16.09 1.60 -32.98
N ALA A 168 -15.20 2.58 -32.93
CA ALA A 168 -14.29 2.91 -34.01
C ALA A 168 -13.37 1.75 -34.39
N ALA A 169 -12.77 1.07 -33.39
CA ALA A 169 -11.95 -0.11 -33.63
C ALA A 169 -12.72 -1.26 -34.27
N LYS A 170 -13.97 -1.51 -33.85
CA LYS A 170 -14.85 -2.51 -34.48
C LYS A 170 -15.20 -2.15 -35.92
N ALA A 171 -15.51 -0.89 -36.22
CA ALA A 171 -15.81 -0.42 -37.56
C ALA A 171 -14.56 -0.58 -38.46
N TYR A 172 -13.40 -0.21 -38.00
CA TYR A 172 -12.13 -0.39 -38.73
C TYR A 172 -11.83 -1.85 -39.02
N SER A 173 -11.99 -2.74 -38.03
CA SER A 173 -11.80 -4.19 -38.17
C SER A 173 -12.75 -4.77 -39.23
N LYS A 174 -14.02 -4.35 -39.26
CA LYS A 174 -14.97 -4.77 -40.28
C LYS A 174 -14.54 -4.32 -41.69
N LYS A 175 -14.03 -3.08 -41.85
CA LYS A 175 -13.51 -2.55 -43.10
C LYS A 175 -12.35 -3.37 -43.67
N ILE A 176 -11.37 -3.72 -42.79
CA ILE A 176 -10.23 -4.56 -43.20
C ILE A 176 -10.69 -5.95 -43.62
N ASN A 177 -11.64 -6.56 -42.93
CA ASN A 177 -12.12 -7.89 -43.25
C ASN A 177 -12.92 -7.91 -44.55
N LEU A 178 -13.62 -6.83 -44.90
CA LEU A 178 -14.30 -6.67 -46.19
C LEU A 178 -13.28 -6.52 -47.34
N SER A 179 -12.23 -5.72 -47.15
CA SER A 179 -11.20 -5.55 -48.18
C SER A 179 -10.38 -6.83 -48.45
N LYS A 180 -10.21 -7.69 -47.46
CA LYS A 180 -9.57 -9.01 -47.62
C LYS A 180 -10.46 -10.05 -48.33
N LYS A 181 -11.76 -9.88 -48.34
CA LYS A 181 -12.70 -10.79 -49.02
C LYS A 181 -12.96 -10.42 -50.49
N SER A 182 -12.53 -9.21 -50.88
CA SER A 182 -12.71 -8.67 -52.25
C SER A 182 -11.40 -8.66 -53.03
N ALA A 183 -10.32 -9.19 -52.48
CA ALA A 183 -9.05 -9.44 -53.15
C ALA A 183 -8.81 -10.97 -53.30
#